data_3f355a4f41a811fb23f0676ebbf9b88a
#
_entry.id   3f355a4f41a811fb23f0676ebbf9b88a
#
_cell.length_a   1.000
_cell.length_b   1.000
_cell.length_c   1.000
_cell.angle_alpha   90.00
_cell.angle_beta   90.00
_cell.angle_gamma   90.00
#
_symmetry.space_group_name_H-M   'P 1'
#
loop_
_entity.id
_entity.type
_entity.pdbx_description
1 polymer ?
#
loop_
_entity_poly.entity_id
_entity_poly.type
_entity_poly.pdbx_seq_one_letter_code
_entity_poly.pdbx_strand_id
1 'polypeptide(L)'
;MKSNVVQHQTDIRADIMLIDEMITLNQEGLTFYNQAMTYVEDYNLKRIFSTKANIHQRMLRRFEQLRPLSSEPLNGLSHTIPVTYTQATKLLHQCHISQAMAALVVIEQQVLTQMKQAVRQAHQPQLANQLAEGAAWLQISCDGMSSLNPG
;
A
#
# COMPACT_ATOMS: atom_id res chain seq x y z
N MET A 1 10.16 -15.24 -33.38
CA MET A 1 9.93 -13.80 -33.27
C MET A 1 8.49 -13.43 -32.95
N LYS A 2 7.51 -14.19 -33.41
CA LYS A 2 6.13 -13.96 -32.99
C LYS A 2 5.93 -14.16 -31.49
N SER A 3 6.74 -15.01 -30.84
CA SER A 3 6.66 -15.26 -29.40
C SER A 3 7.06 -14.04 -28.56
N ASN A 4 7.94 -13.17 -29.06
CA ASN A 4 8.40 -11.99 -28.32
C ASN A 4 7.31 -10.91 -28.23
N VAL A 5 6.47 -10.75 -29.26
CA VAL A 5 5.39 -9.76 -29.26
C VAL A 5 4.29 -10.21 -28.28
N VAL A 6 3.93 -11.49 -28.29
CA VAL A 6 2.91 -12.05 -27.37
C VAL A 6 3.41 -11.95 -25.93
N GLN A 7 4.70 -12.28 -25.70
CA GLN A 7 5.28 -12.20 -24.36
C GLN A 7 5.31 -10.75 -23.85
N HIS A 8 5.65 -9.79 -24.71
CA HIS A 8 5.68 -8.38 -24.36
C HIS A 8 4.30 -7.87 -23.95
N GLN A 9 3.24 -8.25 -24.67
CA GLN A 9 1.87 -7.89 -24.33
C GLN A 9 1.43 -8.52 -23.02
N THR A 10 1.82 -9.76 -22.77
CA THR A 10 1.53 -10.45 -21.51
C THR A 10 2.23 -9.75 -20.34
N ASP A 11 3.49 -9.33 -20.53
CA ASP A 11 4.27 -8.64 -19.51
C ASP A 11 3.66 -7.27 -19.17
N ILE A 12 3.23 -6.52 -20.19
CA ILE A 12 2.58 -5.23 -19.98
C ILE A 12 1.28 -5.41 -19.20
N ARG A 13 0.48 -6.42 -19.55
CA ARG A 13 -0.78 -6.69 -18.87
C ARG A 13 -0.55 -7.08 -17.41
N ALA A 14 0.45 -7.92 -17.16
CA ALA A 14 0.82 -8.31 -15.80
C ALA A 14 1.26 -7.10 -14.97
N ASP A 15 2.03 -6.18 -15.56
CA ASP A 15 2.45 -4.96 -14.89
C ASP A 15 1.27 -4.04 -14.59
N ILE A 16 0.30 -3.91 -15.49
CA ILE A 16 -0.92 -3.14 -15.25
C ILE A 16 -1.70 -3.73 -14.08
N MET A 17 -1.78 -5.05 -13.99
CA MET A 17 -2.44 -5.71 -12.85
C MET A 17 -1.74 -5.38 -11.54
N LEU A 18 -0.40 -5.38 -11.52
CA LEU A 18 0.38 -5.00 -10.34
C LEU A 18 0.11 -3.55 -9.94
N ILE A 19 0.08 -2.65 -10.92
CA ILE A 19 -0.22 -1.24 -10.69
C ILE A 19 -1.61 -1.08 -10.05
N ASP A 20 -2.62 -1.76 -10.61
CA ASP A 20 -3.98 -1.69 -10.08
C ASP A 20 -4.07 -2.25 -8.66
N GLU A 21 -3.35 -3.33 -8.37
CA GLU A 21 -3.29 -3.89 -7.00
C GLU A 21 -2.65 -2.89 -6.03
N MET A 22 -1.58 -2.22 -6.45
CA MET A 22 -0.90 -1.24 -5.61
C MET A 22 -1.75 0.02 -5.39
N ILE A 23 -2.50 0.43 -6.41
CA ILE A 23 -3.47 1.53 -6.28
C ILE A 23 -4.52 1.19 -5.22
N THR A 24 -5.12 0.01 -5.31
CA THR A 24 -6.13 -0.43 -4.34
C THR A 24 -5.55 -0.50 -2.93
N LEU A 25 -4.38 -1.10 -2.79
CA LEU A 25 -3.72 -1.27 -1.50
C LEU A 25 -3.46 0.08 -0.82
N ASN A 26 -2.95 1.05 -1.56
CA ASN A 26 -2.62 2.37 -1.00
C ASN A 26 -3.86 3.22 -0.79
N GLN A 27 -4.90 3.02 -1.59
CA GLN A 27 -6.18 3.70 -1.39
C GLN A 27 -6.84 3.26 -0.08
N GLU A 28 -6.78 1.97 0.23
CA GLU A 28 -7.29 1.44 1.51
C GLU A 28 -6.54 2.06 2.70
N GLY A 29 -5.21 2.14 2.61
CA GLY A 29 -4.40 2.75 3.65
C GLY A 29 -4.72 4.23 3.84
N LEU A 30 -4.81 4.98 2.73
CA LEU A 30 -5.14 6.40 2.77
C LEU A 30 -6.50 6.64 3.42
N THR A 31 -7.51 5.89 3.01
CA THR A 31 -8.86 5.99 3.55
C THR A 31 -8.86 5.71 5.07
N PHE A 32 -8.18 4.64 5.46
CA PHE A 32 -8.11 4.28 6.88
C PHE A 32 -7.48 5.40 7.72
N TYR A 33 -6.31 5.90 7.33
CA TYR A 33 -5.62 6.89 8.16
C TYR A 33 -6.33 8.23 8.20
N ASN A 34 -7.00 8.63 7.12
CA ASN A 34 -7.82 9.84 7.12
C ASN A 34 -8.99 9.71 8.10
N GLN A 35 -9.62 8.55 8.15
CA GLN A 35 -10.69 8.30 9.12
C GLN A 35 -10.16 8.16 10.54
N ALA A 36 -9.01 7.50 10.70
CA ALA A 36 -8.42 7.27 12.02
C ALA A 36 -8.12 8.58 12.74
N MET A 37 -7.73 9.62 12.02
CA MET A 37 -7.50 10.93 12.61
C MET A 37 -8.73 11.53 13.28
N THR A 38 -9.93 11.12 12.86
CA THR A 38 -11.16 11.61 13.44
C THR A 38 -11.56 10.87 14.72
N TYR A 39 -10.97 9.69 14.97
CA TYR A 39 -11.30 8.86 16.12
C TYR A 39 -10.38 9.05 17.31
N VAL A 40 -9.28 9.77 17.13
CA VAL A 40 -8.31 10.00 18.21
C VAL A 40 -8.24 11.49 18.52
N GLU A 41 -8.02 11.81 19.79
CA GLU A 41 -7.84 13.19 20.22
C GLU A 41 -6.38 13.54 20.45
N ASP A 42 -5.54 12.54 20.68
CA ASP A 42 -4.13 12.72 20.95
C ASP A 42 -3.43 13.32 19.73
N TYR A 43 -2.76 14.44 19.93
CA TYR A 43 -2.06 15.16 18.86
C TYR A 43 -0.96 14.32 18.21
N ASN A 44 -0.21 13.56 19.03
CA ASN A 44 0.87 12.73 18.52
C ASN A 44 0.35 11.61 17.61
N LEU A 45 -0.77 11.01 17.99
CA LEU A 45 -1.41 9.98 17.15
C LEU A 45 -1.93 10.56 15.85
N LYS A 46 -2.57 11.73 15.90
CA LYS A 46 -3.02 12.41 14.68
C LYS A 46 -1.87 12.70 13.75
N ARG A 47 -0.72 13.11 14.30
CA ARG A 47 0.49 13.37 13.52
C ARG A 47 1.01 12.10 12.86
N ILE A 48 1.05 10.99 13.59
CA ILE A 48 1.47 9.69 13.06
C ILE A 48 0.55 9.28 11.91
N PHE A 49 -0.75 9.35 12.11
CA PHE A 49 -1.73 8.97 11.08
C PHE A 49 -1.67 9.89 9.86
N SER A 50 -1.46 11.18 10.07
CA SER A 50 -1.27 12.14 8.98
C SER A 50 -0.03 11.80 8.15
N THR A 51 1.08 11.44 8.80
CA THR A 51 2.30 11.02 8.11
C THR A 51 2.05 9.76 7.28
N LYS A 52 1.35 8.78 7.85
CA LYS A 52 1.00 7.55 7.12
C LYS A 52 0.10 7.84 5.93
N ALA A 53 -0.92 8.68 6.11
CA ALA A 53 -1.81 9.07 5.03
C ALA A 53 -1.04 9.72 3.89
N ASN A 54 -0.08 10.59 4.20
CA ASN A 54 0.75 11.26 3.19
C ASN A 54 1.59 10.27 2.39
N ILE A 55 2.15 9.25 3.04
CA ILE A 55 2.94 8.21 2.36
C ILE A 55 2.06 7.44 1.38
N HIS A 56 0.89 6.98 1.82
CA HIS A 56 -0.03 6.25 0.96
C HIS A 56 -0.52 7.13 -0.19
N GLN A 57 -0.78 8.40 0.05
CA GLN A 57 -1.21 9.33 -0.99
C GLN A 57 -0.13 9.54 -2.06
N ARG A 58 1.13 9.68 -1.64
CA ARG A 58 2.25 9.84 -2.59
C ARG A 58 2.43 8.60 -3.45
N MET A 59 2.35 7.41 -2.84
CA MET A 59 2.44 6.16 -3.58
C MET A 59 1.26 6.01 -4.56
N LEU A 60 0.06 6.33 -4.10
CA LEU A 60 -1.14 6.27 -4.92
C LEU A 60 -1.00 7.14 -6.18
N ARG A 61 -0.56 8.38 -6.03
CA ARG A 61 -0.35 9.28 -7.16
C ARG A 61 0.69 8.75 -8.14
N ARG A 62 1.78 8.17 -7.64
CA ARG A 62 2.81 7.61 -8.49
C ARG A 62 2.30 6.44 -9.31
N PHE A 63 1.57 5.54 -8.68
CA PHE A 63 1.05 4.37 -9.38
C PHE A 63 -0.04 4.77 -10.38
N GLU A 64 -0.87 5.74 -10.06
CA GLU A 64 -1.84 6.27 -11.01
C GLU A 64 -1.16 6.87 -12.24
N GLN A 65 -0.05 7.57 -12.07
CA GLN A 65 0.72 8.14 -13.19
C GLN A 65 1.36 7.08 -14.06
N LEU A 66 1.72 5.93 -13.47
CA LEU A 66 2.32 4.82 -14.22
C LEU A 66 1.28 4.03 -15.00
N ARG A 67 0.01 4.14 -14.65
CA ARG A 67 -1.05 3.43 -15.34
C ARG A 67 -1.29 4.05 -16.72
N PRO A 68 -1.26 3.23 -17.80
CA PRO A 68 -1.54 3.77 -19.14
C PRO A 68 -2.96 4.32 -19.21
N LEU A 69 -3.09 5.50 -19.84
CA LEU A 69 -4.39 6.18 -19.96
C LEU A 69 -5.39 5.37 -20.80
N SER A 70 -4.90 4.55 -21.72
CA SER A 70 -5.73 3.76 -22.61
C SER A 70 -6.11 2.39 -22.04
N SER A 71 -5.62 2.04 -20.85
CA SER A 71 -5.90 0.71 -20.29
C SER A 71 -7.25 0.71 -19.58
N GLU A 72 -8.01 -0.36 -19.80
CA GLU A 72 -9.27 -0.56 -19.10
C GLU A 72 -9.01 -1.08 -17.68
N PRO A 73 -9.93 -0.81 -16.74
CA PRO A 73 -9.83 -1.41 -15.42
C PRO A 73 -9.85 -2.94 -15.52
N LEU A 74 -8.86 -3.59 -14.92
CA LEU A 74 -8.80 -5.05 -14.88
C LEU A 74 -9.53 -5.53 -13.63
N ASN A 75 -10.85 -5.66 -13.75
CA ASN A 75 -11.71 -6.03 -12.63
C ASN A 75 -11.51 -7.47 -12.20
N GLY A 76 -11.33 -7.69 -10.93
CA GLY A 76 -11.69 -8.95 -10.29
C GLY A 76 -10.65 -10.06 -10.28
N LEU A 77 -9.41 -9.83 -10.68
CA LEU A 77 -8.41 -10.89 -10.75
C LEU A 77 -7.17 -10.63 -9.90
N SER A 78 -7.37 -10.03 -8.73
CA SER A 78 -6.27 -9.91 -7.79
C SER A 78 -5.99 -11.28 -7.18
N HIS A 79 -4.76 -11.75 -7.32
CA HIS A 79 -4.28 -12.96 -6.65
C HIS A 79 -3.65 -12.66 -5.30
N THR A 80 -3.63 -11.40 -4.89
CA THR A 80 -3.08 -11.00 -3.59
C THR A 80 -4.13 -11.14 -2.50
N ILE A 81 -3.68 -11.53 -1.31
CA ILE A 81 -4.54 -11.54 -0.13
C ILE A 81 -4.86 -10.08 0.19
N PRO A 82 -6.16 -9.72 0.27
CA PRO A 82 -6.50 -8.34 0.59
C PRO A 82 -5.98 -7.95 1.97
N VAL A 83 -5.27 -6.84 2.04
CA VAL A 83 -4.90 -6.23 3.33
C VAL A 83 -6.07 -5.39 3.77
N THR A 84 -6.60 -5.66 4.95
CA THR A 84 -7.73 -4.92 5.49
C THR A 84 -7.35 -4.22 6.78
N TYR A 85 -7.91 -3.04 6.96
CA TYR A 85 -7.73 -2.25 8.18
C TYR A 85 -8.91 -2.42 9.14
N THR A 86 -9.77 -3.39 8.90
CA THR A 86 -11.01 -3.60 9.65
C THR A 86 -10.76 -3.78 11.15
N GLN A 87 -9.77 -4.61 11.49
CA GLN A 87 -9.46 -4.88 12.90
C GLN A 87 -8.97 -3.61 13.61
N ALA A 88 -8.10 -2.84 12.95
CA ALA A 88 -7.60 -1.58 13.51
C ALA A 88 -8.75 -0.57 13.70
N THR A 89 -9.64 -0.47 12.71
CA THR A 89 -10.81 0.40 12.80
C THR A 89 -11.68 0.04 14.01
N LYS A 90 -11.95 -1.25 14.19
CA LYS A 90 -12.75 -1.74 15.30
C LYS A 90 -12.11 -1.38 16.64
N LEU A 91 -10.80 -1.60 16.75
CA LEU A 91 -10.06 -1.29 17.99
C LEU A 91 -10.06 0.21 18.31
N LEU A 92 -9.94 1.06 17.29
CA LEU A 92 -10.01 2.51 17.48
C LEU A 92 -11.40 2.94 17.94
N HIS A 93 -12.47 2.37 17.39
CA HIS A 93 -13.84 2.64 17.83
C HIS A 93 -14.07 2.24 19.28
N GLN A 94 -13.39 1.20 19.75
CA GLN A 94 -13.48 0.72 21.12
C GLN A 94 -12.50 1.43 22.07
N CYS A 95 -11.76 2.41 21.56
CA CYS A 95 -10.74 3.15 22.32
C CYS A 95 -9.59 2.26 22.82
N HIS A 96 -9.35 1.13 22.18
CA HIS A 96 -8.22 0.24 22.46
C HIS A 96 -6.99 0.67 21.65
N ILE A 97 -6.41 1.81 22.00
CA ILE A 97 -5.39 2.48 21.17
C ILE A 97 -4.12 1.63 21.06
N SER A 98 -3.60 1.09 22.16
CA SER A 98 -2.39 0.26 22.13
C SER A 98 -2.56 -0.96 21.22
N GLN A 99 -3.71 -1.61 21.33
CA GLN A 99 -4.01 -2.78 20.49
C GLN A 99 -4.17 -2.39 19.02
N ALA A 100 -4.79 -1.23 18.75
CA ALA A 100 -4.93 -0.71 17.41
C ALA A 100 -3.56 -0.43 16.78
N MET A 101 -2.64 0.17 17.54
CA MET A 101 -1.29 0.45 17.07
C MET A 101 -0.52 -0.85 16.79
N ALA A 102 -0.65 -1.86 17.65
CA ALA A 102 -0.04 -3.16 17.42
C ALA A 102 -0.59 -3.82 16.15
N ALA A 103 -1.91 -3.74 15.93
CA ALA A 103 -2.54 -4.25 14.72
C ALA A 103 -2.02 -3.53 13.48
N LEU A 104 -1.83 -2.22 13.55
CA LEU A 104 -1.33 -1.42 12.43
C LEU A 104 0.10 -1.78 12.07
N VAL A 105 0.96 -2.08 13.06
CA VAL A 105 2.32 -2.55 12.77
C VAL A 105 2.26 -3.81 11.90
N VAL A 106 1.41 -4.77 12.25
CA VAL A 106 1.24 -6.01 11.48
C VAL A 106 0.70 -5.72 10.08
N ILE A 107 -0.34 -4.88 9.98
CA ILE A 107 -0.96 -4.54 8.70
C ILE A 107 0.04 -3.86 7.77
N GLU A 108 0.79 -2.89 8.27
CA GLU A 108 1.76 -2.16 7.45
C GLU A 108 2.92 -3.07 7.03
N GLN A 109 3.31 -4.05 7.84
CA GLN A 109 4.28 -5.06 7.43
C GLN A 109 3.75 -5.94 6.30
N GLN A 110 2.46 -6.25 6.30
CA GLN A 110 1.83 -6.99 5.21
C GLN A 110 1.82 -6.16 3.93
N VAL A 111 1.51 -4.86 4.01
CA VAL A 111 1.56 -3.96 2.85
C VAL A 111 2.98 -3.92 2.29
N LEU A 112 3.98 -3.76 3.15
CA LEU A 112 5.38 -3.73 2.76
C LEU A 112 5.79 -5.02 2.06
N THR A 113 5.39 -6.17 2.59
CA THR A 113 5.67 -7.49 2.01
C THR A 113 5.09 -7.59 0.61
N GLN A 114 3.85 -7.15 0.42
CA GLN A 114 3.22 -7.18 -0.91
C GLN A 114 3.92 -6.25 -1.89
N MET A 115 4.38 -5.07 -1.45
CA MET A 115 5.14 -4.17 -2.31
C MET A 115 6.48 -4.76 -2.71
N LYS A 116 7.18 -5.42 -1.79
CA LYS A 116 8.44 -6.10 -2.09
C LYS A 116 8.26 -7.24 -3.08
N GLN A 117 7.16 -7.99 -2.96
CA GLN A 117 6.81 -9.03 -3.92
C GLN A 117 6.53 -8.44 -5.30
N ALA A 118 5.82 -7.31 -5.35
CA ALA A 118 5.52 -6.63 -6.59
C ALA A 118 6.79 -6.17 -7.31
N VAL A 119 7.80 -5.69 -6.58
CA VAL A 119 9.11 -5.34 -7.16
C VAL A 119 9.69 -6.53 -7.93
N ARG A 120 9.61 -7.73 -7.36
CA ARG A 120 10.14 -8.93 -7.98
C ARG A 120 9.33 -9.39 -9.18
N GLN A 121 8.03 -9.08 -9.21
CA GLN A 121 7.11 -9.51 -10.26
C GLN A 121 7.05 -8.52 -11.43
N ALA A 122 7.48 -7.28 -11.24
CA ALA A 122 7.41 -6.26 -12.26
C ALA A 122 8.36 -6.59 -13.42
N HIS A 123 7.85 -6.49 -14.64
CA HIS A 123 8.64 -6.77 -15.85
C HIS A 123 9.35 -5.53 -16.36
N GLN A 124 8.74 -4.35 -16.23
CA GLN A 124 9.34 -3.10 -16.68
C GLN A 124 10.23 -2.51 -15.59
N PRO A 125 11.49 -2.14 -15.92
CA PRO A 125 12.41 -1.58 -14.93
C PRO A 125 11.88 -0.31 -14.26
N GLN A 126 11.16 0.54 -15.00
CA GLN A 126 10.59 1.76 -14.46
C GLN A 126 9.60 1.45 -13.33
N LEU A 127 8.72 0.47 -13.54
CA LEU A 127 7.76 0.05 -12.52
C LEU A 127 8.48 -0.54 -11.31
N ALA A 128 9.46 -1.43 -11.54
CA ALA A 128 10.22 -2.03 -10.45
C ALA A 128 10.91 -0.96 -9.60
N ASN A 129 11.49 0.07 -10.23
CA ASN A 129 12.16 1.15 -9.52
C ASN A 129 11.17 1.98 -8.69
N GLN A 130 10.00 2.29 -9.23
CA GLN A 130 8.98 3.04 -8.50
C GLN A 130 8.42 2.25 -7.32
N LEU A 131 8.22 0.96 -7.49
CA LEU A 131 7.79 0.07 -6.41
C LEU A 131 8.86 -0.03 -5.32
N ALA A 132 10.13 -0.16 -5.71
CA ALA A 132 11.23 -0.25 -4.76
C ALA A 132 11.37 1.04 -3.93
N GLU A 133 11.19 2.19 -4.56
CA GLU A 133 11.23 3.49 -3.87
C GLU A 133 10.07 3.61 -2.87
N GLY A 134 8.87 3.21 -3.28
CA GLY A 134 7.71 3.20 -2.39
C GLY A 134 7.90 2.24 -1.22
N ALA A 135 8.47 1.06 -1.47
CA ALA A 135 8.79 0.09 -0.43
C ALA A 135 9.79 0.67 0.59
N ALA A 136 10.78 1.43 0.12
CA ALA A 136 11.75 2.07 1.00
C ALA A 136 11.09 3.09 1.92
N TRP A 137 10.19 3.91 1.40
CA TRP A 137 9.43 4.87 2.21
C TRP A 137 8.60 4.16 3.29
N LEU A 138 7.93 3.10 2.88
CA LEU A 138 7.08 2.34 3.79
C LEU A 138 7.90 1.62 4.85
N GLN A 139 9.08 1.12 4.49
CA GLN A 139 10.01 0.48 5.45
C GLN A 139 10.39 1.45 6.56
N ILE A 140 10.79 2.67 6.21
CA ILE A 140 11.15 3.70 7.20
C ILE A 140 9.95 3.98 8.10
N SER A 141 8.77 4.06 7.54
CA SER A 141 7.54 4.30 8.26
C SER A 141 7.20 3.17 9.23
N CYS A 142 7.36 1.92 8.78
CA CYS A 142 7.13 0.73 9.61
C CYS A 142 8.12 0.68 10.78
N ASP A 143 9.39 0.98 10.53
CA ASP A 143 10.41 1.02 11.58
C ASP A 143 10.07 2.06 12.64
N GLY A 144 9.58 3.23 12.21
CA GLY A 144 9.13 4.27 13.13
C GLY A 144 7.96 3.83 14.00
N MET A 145 6.98 3.12 13.42
CA MET A 145 5.83 2.59 14.18
C MET A 145 6.27 1.54 15.20
N SER A 146 7.16 0.66 14.81
CA SER A 146 7.62 -0.42 15.70
C SER A 146 8.34 0.14 16.91
N SER A 147 9.09 1.23 16.76
CA SER A 147 9.79 1.86 17.89
C SER A 147 8.84 2.61 18.83
N LEU A 148 7.67 3.03 18.34
CA LEU A 148 6.67 3.73 19.15
C LEU A 148 5.77 2.78 19.94
N ASN A 149 5.77 1.50 19.62
CA ASN A 149 5.00 0.48 20.30
C ASN A 149 5.92 -0.61 20.85
N PRO A 150 6.74 -0.29 21.88
CA PRO A 150 7.65 -1.28 22.47
C PRO A 150 6.84 -2.23 23.34
N GLY A 151 6.42 -3.32 22.78
CA GLY A 151 5.64 -4.23 23.58
C GLY A 151 5.85 -5.65 23.19
#